data_0a6135db643b7621f8e230f4445f61cb
#
_entry.id   0a6135db643b7621f8e230f4445f61cb
#
_cell.length_a   1.000
_cell.length_b   1.000
_cell.length_c   1.000
_cell.angle_alpha   90.00
_cell.angle_beta   90.00
_cell.angle_gamma   90.00
#
_symmetry.space_group_name_H-M   'P 1'
#
loop_
_entity.id
_entity.type
_entity.pdbx_description
1 polymer ?
#
loop_
_entity_poly.entity_id
_entity_poly.type
_entity_poly.pdbx_seq_one_letter_code
_entity_poly.pdbx_strand_id
1 'polypeptide(L)'
;MVNFSVLPPEINSGRMFFGAGSGPMLAAALAPWQQAVPGLLGLLDSAQSSAQAVTAQAVGSTVPGPLQGINFGFGNIGSLNLGSGNTGDTNVGSGNIGNTNLGGGNIGSFNLGSGNQGDINLGIGNVGNLNLGSGNFGSQNLGSGNIGSTNVGSGNIGDTNFGNGNNGNFNFGSGNTGSNNIGFGNTGSGNFGFGNTGNNNIGIGLTGDGQIGIGGLNSGSGNIGFGNSGTGNVGLFNSGTGNVGFGNSGTANTGFGNAGNVNTGFWNGGSTNTGLANAGAGNTGFFDAGNYNFGSLNAGNINSSFGNSGDGNSGFLNAGDVNSGVGNAGDVNTGLGNSGNINTGGFNPGTLNTGFFSAMTQAGPNSGFFNAGTGNSGFGHNDPAGSGNSGIQNSGFGNSGYVNTSTTSMFGGNSGVLNTGYGNSGFYNAAVNNTGIFVTGVMSSGFFNFGTGNSGLLVSGNGLSGFFKNLFG
;
A
#
# COMPACT_ATOMS: atom_id res chain seq x y z
N MET A 1 19.41 7.35 -9.15
CA MET A 1 18.43 6.28 -9.46
C MET A 1 18.80 5.07 -8.62
N VAL A 2 18.10 4.85 -7.52
CA VAL A 2 18.26 3.66 -6.68
C VAL A 2 17.03 2.81 -6.95
N ASN A 3 17.25 1.68 -7.61
CA ASN A 3 16.21 0.72 -7.97
C ASN A 3 15.93 -0.16 -6.76
N PHE A 4 14.82 0.05 -6.06
CA PHE A 4 14.28 -0.91 -5.10
C PHE A 4 13.35 -1.87 -5.84
N SER A 5 13.86 -3.00 -6.27
CA SER A 5 13.04 -4.15 -6.62
C SER A 5 12.58 -4.84 -5.34
N VAL A 6 11.36 -4.60 -4.91
CA VAL A 6 10.70 -5.40 -3.88
C VAL A 6 10.19 -6.66 -4.55
N LEU A 7 10.95 -7.74 -4.42
CA LEU A 7 10.45 -9.09 -4.68
C LEU A 7 9.56 -9.51 -3.50
N PRO A 8 8.40 -10.13 -3.75
CA PRO A 8 7.60 -10.70 -2.68
C PRO A 8 8.39 -11.84 -2.03
N PRO A 9 8.37 -11.98 -0.68
CA PRO A 9 9.02 -13.09 -0.02
C PRO A 9 8.26 -14.38 -0.35
N GLU A 10 8.84 -15.24 -1.14
CA GLU A 10 8.46 -16.65 -1.14
C GLU A 10 8.77 -17.19 0.26
N ILE A 11 7.72 -17.46 1.02
CA ILE A 11 7.82 -18.18 2.29
C ILE A 11 8.14 -19.62 1.95
N ASN A 12 9.41 -19.93 1.86
CA ASN A 12 9.90 -21.30 1.79
C ASN A 12 9.82 -21.88 3.21
N SER A 13 8.86 -22.77 3.42
CA SER A 13 8.65 -23.49 4.65
C SER A 13 9.95 -24.19 5.11
N GLY A 14 10.53 -23.75 6.24
CA GLY A 14 11.46 -24.57 7.00
C GLY A 14 12.86 -24.07 7.27
N ARG A 15 13.18 -22.81 7.08
CA ARG A 15 14.44 -22.24 7.59
C ARG A 15 14.19 -20.96 8.36
N MET A 16 14.14 -21.12 9.67
CA MET A 16 14.26 -19.98 10.57
C MET A 16 15.66 -19.37 10.39
N PHE A 17 15.71 -18.13 9.99
CA PHE A 17 16.93 -17.33 10.09
C PHE A 17 17.20 -17.06 11.57
N PHE A 18 17.85 -17.97 12.25
CA PHE A 18 18.67 -17.56 13.36
C PHE A 18 19.85 -16.81 12.74
N GLY A 19 19.89 -15.50 12.94
CA GLY A 19 21.09 -14.74 12.64
C GLY A 19 22.29 -15.41 13.28
N ALA A 20 23.49 -15.18 12.78
CA ALA A 20 24.76 -15.81 13.16
C ALA A 20 25.12 -15.77 14.68
N GLY A 21 24.17 -15.46 15.55
CA GLY A 21 24.26 -15.44 17.00
C GLY A 21 23.68 -16.64 17.76
N SER A 22 22.95 -17.57 17.11
CA SER A 22 22.34 -18.72 17.81
C SER A 22 23.36 -19.82 18.17
N GLY A 23 24.45 -19.94 17.46
CA GLY A 23 25.55 -20.84 17.82
C GLY A 23 26.18 -20.55 19.19
N PRO A 24 26.43 -19.29 19.55
CA PRO A 24 26.95 -18.93 20.87
C PRO A 24 25.96 -19.18 22.03
N MET A 25 24.63 -19.01 21.81
CA MET A 25 23.63 -19.27 22.86
C MET A 25 23.50 -20.77 23.17
N LEU A 26 23.48 -21.63 22.15
CA LEU A 26 23.46 -23.06 22.35
C LEU A 26 24.78 -23.56 22.97
N ALA A 27 25.90 -23.02 22.54
CA ALA A 27 27.20 -23.31 23.16
C ALA A 27 27.25 -22.83 24.63
N ALA A 28 26.69 -21.70 24.97
CA ALA A 28 26.59 -21.18 26.31
C ALA A 28 25.62 -22.01 27.18
N ALA A 29 24.54 -22.57 26.63
CA ALA A 29 23.63 -23.46 27.31
C ALA A 29 24.28 -24.84 27.60
N LEU A 30 25.18 -25.30 26.75
CA LEU A 30 25.91 -26.56 26.92
C LEU A 30 27.22 -26.40 27.73
N ALA A 31 27.75 -25.18 27.89
CA ALA A 31 28.97 -24.92 28.66
C ALA A 31 28.93 -25.42 30.09
N PRO A 32 27.81 -25.35 30.86
CA PRO A 32 27.73 -25.93 32.18
C PRO A 32 27.98 -27.45 32.21
N TRP A 33 27.54 -28.15 31.14
CA TRP A 33 27.76 -29.60 31.01
C TRP A 33 29.23 -29.95 30.74
N GLN A 34 29.91 -29.18 29.92
CA GLN A 34 31.33 -29.40 29.63
C GLN A 34 32.21 -29.17 30.85
N GLN A 35 31.73 -28.37 31.80
CA GLN A 35 32.43 -28.14 33.08
C GLN A 35 31.95 -29.06 34.22
N ALA A 36 30.66 -29.38 34.27
CA ALA A 36 30.06 -30.18 35.31
C ALA A 36 30.48 -31.66 35.23
N VAL A 37 30.59 -32.26 34.06
CA VAL A 37 30.96 -33.66 33.89
C VAL A 37 32.38 -33.98 34.37
N PRO A 38 33.42 -33.21 34.04
CA PRO A 38 34.75 -33.40 34.62
C PRO A 38 34.78 -33.18 36.14
N GLY A 39 34.02 -32.18 36.63
CA GLY A 39 33.91 -31.96 38.09
C GLY A 39 33.21 -33.09 38.82
N LEU A 40 32.15 -33.65 38.21
CA LEU A 40 31.45 -34.83 38.76
C LEU A 40 32.35 -36.07 38.77
N LEU A 41 33.08 -36.33 37.70
CA LEU A 41 34.04 -37.42 37.62
C LEU A 41 35.15 -37.23 38.68
N GLY A 42 35.65 -36.02 38.88
CA GLY A 42 36.62 -35.70 39.91
C GLY A 42 36.09 -35.94 41.35
N LEU A 43 34.81 -35.60 41.61
CA LEU A 43 34.15 -35.91 42.88
C LEU A 43 33.98 -37.40 43.10
N LEU A 44 33.61 -38.16 42.05
CA LEU A 44 33.49 -39.61 42.10
C LEU A 44 34.85 -40.28 42.35
N ASP A 45 35.90 -39.84 41.66
CA ASP A 45 37.27 -40.31 41.87
C ASP A 45 37.75 -39.99 43.30
N SER A 46 37.42 -38.82 43.82
CA SER A 46 37.75 -38.44 45.21
C SER A 46 36.99 -39.28 46.22
N ALA A 47 35.69 -39.53 45.96
CA ALA A 47 34.89 -40.43 46.84
C ALA A 47 35.37 -41.87 46.79
N GLN A 48 35.76 -42.33 45.59
CA GLN A 48 36.36 -43.69 45.42
C GLN A 48 37.70 -43.79 46.14
N SER A 49 38.55 -42.78 45.97
CA SER A 49 39.87 -42.73 46.65
C SER A 49 39.70 -42.70 48.19
N SER A 50 38.69 -41.92 48.63
CA SER A 50 38.36 -41.89 50.09
C SER A 50 37.82 -43.18 50.56
N ALA A 51 36.95 -43.87 49.82
CA ALA A 51 36.45 -45.20 50.15
C ALA A 51 37.57 -46.28 50.21
N GLN A 52 38.48 -46.20 49.22
CA GLN A 52 39.69 -47.07 49.20
C GLN A 52 40.63 -46.80 50.39
N ALA A 53 40.78 -45.51 50.76
CA ALA A 53 41.57 -45.13 51.90
C ALA A 53 40.97 -45.65 53.24
N VAL A 54 39.64 -45.53 53.40
CA VAL A 54 38.91 -46.06 54.55
C VAL A 54 39.02 -47.58 54.62
N THR A 55 38.87 -48.27 53.46
CA THR A 55 39.05 -49.72 53.43
C THR A 55 40.47 -50.14 53.72
N ALA A 56 41.46 -49.45 53.23
CA ALA A 56 42.86 -49.68 53.47
C ALA A 56 43.22 -49.44 54.97
N GLN A 57 42.67 -48.40 55.60
CA GLN A 57 42.86 -48.16 57.05
C GLN A 57 42.16 -49.21 57.94
N ALA A 58 40.94 -49.67 57.54
CA ALA A 58 40.17 -50.67 58.32
C ALA A 58 40.78 -52.08 58.29
N VAL A 59 41.55 -52.39 57.19
CA VAL A 59 42.19 -53.72 57.04
C VAL A 59 43.57 -53.78 57.71
N GLY A 60 44.13 -52.68 58.10
CA GLY A 60 45.49 -52.64 58.69
C GLY A 60 46.57 -52.99 57.61
N SER A 61 47.76 -52.45 57.75
CA SER A 61 48.86 -52.45 56.75
C SER A 61 49.58 -53.85 56.61
N THR A 62 48.91 -54.96 56.75
CA THR A 62 49.55 -56.30 56.77
C THR A 62 49.03 -57.28 55.71
N VAL A 63 48.20 -56.86 54.71
CA VAL A 63 47.75 -57.75 53.63
C VAL A 63 48.54 -57.45 52.35
N PRO A 64 49.51 -58.28 51.97
CA PRO A 64 50.19 -58.15 50.70
C PRO A 64 49.36 -58.83 49.60
N GLY A 65 48.78 -58.05 48.69
CA GLY A 65 48.06 -58.59 47.55
C GLY A 65 46.96 -57.58 47.08
N PRO A 66 46.47 -57.67 45.82
CA PRO A 66 45.34 -56.88 45.41
C PRO A 66 44.14 -57.16 46.32
N LEU A 67 43.49 -56.10 46.81
CA LEU A 67 42.30 -56.14 47.69
C LEU A 67 41.05 -56.72 47.00
N GLN A 68 41.22 -57.61 46.04
CA GLN A 68 40.14 -58.29 45.33
C GLN A 68 39.39 -59.23 46.25
N GLY A 69 38.07 -59.16 46.29
CA GLY A 69 37.20 -59.97 47.08
C GLY A 69 36.95 -59.51 48.52
N ILE A 70 37.50 -58.37 48.96
CA ILE A 70 37.26 -57.89 50.33
C ILE A 70 35.99 -57.00 50.28
N ASN A 71 35.01 -57.32 51.05
CA ASN A 71 33.77 -56.56 51.23
C ASN A 71 33.56 -56.28 52.74
N PHE A 72 33.04 -55.10 53.08
CA PHE A 72 32.67 -54.68 54.40
C PHE A 72 31.14 -54.62 54.55
N GLY A 73 30.51 -55.52 55.32
CA GLY A 73 29.07 -55.61 55.48
C GLY A 73 28.52 -56.93 54.96
N PHE A 74 27.17 -57.07 54.97
CA PHE A 74 26.52 -58.39 54.72
C PHE A 74 25.96 -58.42 53.28
N GLY A 75 26.04 -59.60 52.65
CA GLY A 75 25.36 -59.89 51.39
C GLY A 75 25.91 -59.13 50.15
N ASN A 76 27.14 -58.67 50.18
CA ASN A 76 27.81 -58.05 49.06
C ASN A 76 28.34 -59.09 48.08
N ILE A 77 28.22 -58.84 46.76
CA ILE A 77 28.76 -59.65 45.65
C ILE A 77 29.71 -58.75 44.83
N GLY A 78 30.95 -59.19 44.62
CA GLY A 78 32.01 -58.46 43.99
C GLY A 78 33.10 -58.05 44.96
N SER A 79 33.82 -56.96 44.71
CA SER A 79 34.99 -56.52 45.45
C SER A 79 34.90 -55.05 45.92
N LEU A 80 35.50 -54.83 47.12
CA LEU A 80 35.66 -53.50 47.69
C LEU A 80 34.32 -52.75 47.96
N ASN A 81 33.25 -53.44 48.28
CA ASN A 81 31.98 -52.84 48.67
C ASN A 81 31.97 -52.53 50.18
N LEU A 82 31.47 -51.34 50.52
CA LEU A 82 31.22 -50.87 51.88
C LEU A 82 29.71 -50.67 52.06
N GLY A 83 29.11 -51.47 52.94
CA GLY A 83 27.67 -51.51 53.25
C GLY A 83 27.06 -52.88 53.02
N SER A 84 25.74 -52.93 52.69
CA SER A 84 25.06 -54.23 52.64
C SER A 84 24.30 -54.42 51.32
N GLY A 85 24.32 -55.67 50.80
CA GLY A 85 23.53 -56.07 49.62
C GLY A 85 23.95 -55.40 48.31
N ASN A 86 25.20 -54.96 48.16
CA ASN A 86 25.71 -54.40 46.90
C ASN A 86 26.15 -55.56 45.98
N THR A 87 25.92 -55.34 44.65
CA THR A 87 26.37 -56.22 43.56
C THR A 87 27.23 -55.48 42.61
N GLY A 88 28.46 -55.90 42.33
CA GLY A 88 29.49 -55.22 41.56
C GLY A 88 30.66 -54.75 42.40
N ASP A 89 31.47 -53.83 41.90
CA ASP A 89 32.71 -53.45 42.56
C ASP A 89 32.67 -52.02 43.09
N THR A 90 33.32 -51.77 44.21
CA THR A 90 33.59 -50.44 44.77
C THR A 90 32.33 -49.62 45.09
N ASN A 91 31.26 -50.20 45.53
CA ASN A 91 30.05 -49.52 45.98
C ASN A 91 30.13 -49.11 47.42
N VAL A 92 29.69 -47.92 47.75
CA VAL A 92 29.56 -47.42 49.13
C VAL A 92 28.09 -47.12 49.41
N GLY A 93 27.50 -47.82 50.37
CA GLY A 93 26.08 -47.73 50.71
C GLY A 93 25.39 -49.11 50.68
N SER A 94 24.09 -49.10 50.40
CA SER A 94 23.32 -50.36 50.48
C SER A 94 22.47 -50.58 49.23
N GLY A 95 22.45 -51.83 48.71
CA GLY A 95 21.58 -52.29 47.67
C GLY A 95 21.92 -51.71 46.26
N ASN A 96 23.17 -51.34 46.04
CA ASN A 96 23.61 -50.87 44.70
C ASN A 96 23.90 -52.06 43.78
N ILE A 97 23.57 -51.91 42.47
CA ILE A 97 23.85 -52.87 41.42
C ILE A 97 24.67 -52.18 40.34
N GLY A 98 25.88 -52.64 40.10
CA GLY A 98 26.89 -52.01 39.20
C GLY A 98 28.12 -51.57 39.93
N ASN A 99 28.91 -50.69 39.39
CA ASN A 99 30.20 -50.33 39.94
C ASN A 99 30.31 -48.90 40.43
N THR A 100 31.06 -48.65 41.47
CA THR A 100 31.46 -47.28 41.88
C THR A 100 30.26 -46.43 42.23
N ASN A 101 29.23 -46.89 42.87
CA ASN A 101 28.09 -46.10 43.32
C ASN A 101 28.30 -45.65 44.78
N LEU A 102 27.92 -44.40 45.07
CA LEU A 102 27.88 -43.85 46.41
C LEU A 102 26.44 -43.52 46.80
N GLY A 103 25.86 -44.23 47.75
CA GLY A 103 24.47 -44.04 48.18
C GLY A 103 23.73 -45.36 48.21
N GLY A 104 22.39 -45.32 48.05
CA GLY A 104 21.58 -46.56 48.25
C GLY A 104 20.68 -46.83 47.03
N GLY A 105 20.60 -48.13 46.65
CA GLY A 105 19.65 -48.59 45.62
C GLY A 105 19.91 -48.11 44.23
N ASN A 106 21.14 -47.78 43.87
CA ASN A 106 21.49 -47.35 42.50
C ASN A 106 21.65 -48.55 41.59
N ILE A 107 21.22 -48.46 40.33
CA ILE A 107 21.39 -49.48 39.31
C ILE A 107 22.18 -48.86 38.16
N GLY A 108 23.36 -49.36 37.81
CA GLY A 108 24.33 -48.79 36.89
C GLY A 108 25.62 -48.41 37.61
N SER A 109 26.45 -47.60 36.98
CA SER A 109 27.77 -47.29 37.53
C SER A 109 28.00 -45.78 37.69
N PHE A 110 28.87 -45.45 38.66
CA PHE A 110 29.26 -44.06 38.92
C PHE A 110 28.10 -43.16 39.36
N ASN A 111 27.11 -43.66 40.08
CA ASN A 111 26.02 -42.84 40.61
C ASN A 111 26.37 -42.30 42.00
N LEU A 112 26.08 -41.01 42.23
CA LEU A 112 26.17 -40.38 43.54
C LEU A 112 24.77 -39.95 43.99
N GLY A 113 24.25 -40.60 45.04
CA GLY A 113 22.90 -40.38 45.53
C GLY A 113 22.13 -41.69 45.67
N SER A 114 20.80 -41.63 45.61
CA SER A 114 19.99 -42.82 45.86
C SER A 114 18.95 -43.11 44.81
N GLY A 115 18.75 -44.39 44.47
CA GLY A 115 17.69 -44.82 43.56
C GLY A 115 17.87 -44.37 42.10
N ASN A 116 19.08 -44.11 41.68
CA ASN A 116 19.35 -43.77 40.27
C ASN A 116 19.43 -45.04 39.42
N GLN A 117 18.93 -44.99 38.19
CA GLN A 117 18.98 -46.05 37.20
C GLN A 117 19.69 -45.54 35.94
N GLY A 118 20.82 -46.14 35.58
CA GLY A 118 21.76 -45.72 34.53
C GLY A 118 23.09 -45.28 35.12
N ASP A 119 23.93 -44.67 34.30
CA ASP A 119 25.29 -44.36 34.67
C ASP A 119 25.53 -42.84 34.88
N ILE A 120 26.43 -42.55 35.81
CA ILE A 120 26.95 -41.19 36.07
C ILE A 120 25.81 -40.21 36.46
N ASN A 121 24.92 -40.57 37.34
CA ASN A 121 23.90 -39.66 37.85
C ASN A 121 24.32 -39.11 39.22
N LEU A 122 24.10 -37.80 39.42
CA LEU A 122 24.22 -37.11 40.69
C LEU A 122 22.86 -36.63 41.18
N GLY A 123 22.39 -37.19 42.27
CA GLY A 123 21.08 -36.84 42.84
C GLY A 123 20.25 -38.07 43.19
N ILE A 124 18.93 -37.93 43.20
CA ILE A 124 18.03 -38.95 43.67
C ILE A 124 17.00 -39.32 42.60
N GLY A 125 16.85 -40.64 42.34
CA GLY A 125 15.75 -41.14 41.50
C GLY A 125 15.82 -40.76 40.02
N ASN A 126 16.99 -40.56 39.47
CA ASN A 126 17.15 -40.32 38.03
C ASN A 126 17.11 -41.62 37.25
N VAL A 127 16.50 -41.60 36.07
CA VAL A 127 16.46 -42.70 35.10
C VAL A 127 17.10 -42.25 33.80
N GLY A 128 18.19 -42.90 33.39
CA GLY A 128 19.04 -42.52 32.27
C GLY A 128 20.45 -42.16 32.71
N ASN A 129 21.24 -41.57 31.85
CA ASN A 129 22.65 -41.32 32.11
C ASN A 129 22.98 -39.84 32.25
N LEU A 130 24.01 -39.56 33.05
CA LEU A 130 24.57 -38.19 33.13
C LEU A 130 23.55 -37.13 33.62
N ASN A 131 22.67 -37.46 34.53
CA ASN A 131 21.75 -36.49 35.11
C ASN A 131 22.33 -35.87 36.38
N LEU A 132 22.20 -34.55 36.50
CA LEU A 132 22.51 -33.78 37.70
C LEU A 132 21.22 -33.16 38.27
N GLY A 133 20.77 -33.66 39.40
CA GLY A 133 19.52 -33.28 40.04
C GLY A 133 18.68 -34.48 40.43
N SER A 134 17.37 -34.30 40.57
CA SER A 134 16.52 -35.39 41.09
C SER A 134 15.31 -35.65 40.19
N GLY A 135 14.95 -36.93 40.04
CA GLY A 135 13.74 -37.33 39.35
C GLY A 135 13.72 -37.07 37.86
N ASN A 136 14.87 -37.01 37.21
CA ASN A 136 14.94 -36.84 35.76
C ASN A 136 14.73 -38.20 35.07
N PHE A 137 13.98 -38.18 33.95
CA PHE A 137 13.76 -39.33 33.08
C PHE A 137 14.28 -39.02 31.67
N GLY A 138 15.38 -39.67 31.30
CA GLY A 138 16.19 -39.38 30.09
C GLY A 138 17.62 -39.08 30.49
N SER A 139 18.42 -38.58 29.57
CA SER A 139 19.85 -38.41 29.79
C SER A 139 20.31 -36.95 29.70
N GLN A 140 21.42 -36.66 30.39
CA GLN A 140 22.04 -35.34 30.33
C GLN A 140 21.15 -34.17 30.78
N ASN A 141 20.33 -34.38 31.80
CA ASN A 141 19.50 -33.32 32.37
C ASN A 141 20.20 -32.64 33.55
N LEU A 142 20.15 -31.33 33.61
CA LEU A 142 20.58 -30.48 34.70
C LEU A 142 19.36 -29.84 35.37
N GLY A 143 19.02 -30.26 36.58
CA GLY A 143 17.84 -29.81 37.31
C GLY A 143 16.95 -30.97 37.74
N SER A 144 15.70 -30.73 38.02
CA SER A 144 14.83 -31.75 38.62
C SER A 144 13.54 -31.96 37.80
N GLY A 145 13.12 -33.25 37.75
CA GLY A 145 11.84 -33.61 37.16
C GLY A 145 11.73 -33.40 35.66
N ASN A 146 12.82 -33.43 34.94
CA ASN A 146 12.79 -33.32 33.48
C ASN A 146 12.47 -34.69 32.85
N ILE A 147 11.69 -34.67 31.76
CA ILE A 147 11.38 -35.84 30.93
C ILE A 147 11.91 -35.56 29.52
N GLY A 148 12.83 -36.40 29.04
CA GLY A 148 13.59 -36.19 27.81
C GLY A 148 15.06 -35.94 28.09
N SER A 149 15.81 -35.50 27.12
CA SER A 149 17.26 -35.42 27.22
C SER A 149 17.78 -33.99 27.06
N THR A 150 18.92 -33.74 27.69
CA THR A 150 19.67 -32.47 27.52
C THR A 150 18.88 -31.23 27.99
N ASN A 151 18.04 -31.34 28.99
CA ASN A 151 17.30 -30.22 29.55
C ASN A 151 18.11 -29.54 30.68
N VAL A 152 18.06 -28.22 30.71
CA VAL A 152 18.61 -27.37 31.77
C VAL A 152 17.48 -26.63 32.45
N GLY A 153 17.26 -26.90 33.74
CA GLY A 153 16.13 -26.36 34.52
C GLY A 153 15.23 -27.45 35.06
N SER A 154 14.02 -27.14 35.44
CA SER A 154 13.14 -28.09 36.12
C SER A 154 11.81 -28.28 35.42
N GLY A 155 11.31 -29.53 35.44
CA GLY A 155 9.97 -29.85 34.94
C GLY A 155 9.79 -29.68 33.41
N ASN A 156 10.84 -29.78 32.63
CA ASN A 156 10.73 -29.75 31.18
C ASN A 156 10.32 -31.13 30.64
N ILE A 157 9.50 -31.12 29.60
CA ILE A 157 9.06 -32.28 28.83
C ILE A 157 9.53 -32.10 27.38
N GLY A 158 10.29 -33.06 26.84
CA GLY A 158 10.97 -33.01 25.55
C GLY A 158 12.46 -32.79 25.68
N ASP A 159 13.12 -32.50 24.58
CA ASP A 159 14.57 -32.45 24.50
C ASP A 159 15.12 -31.02 24.38
N THR A 160 16.29 -30.82 24.98
CA THR A 160 17.11 -29.61 24.79
C THR A 160 16.38 -28.31 25.17
N ASN A 161 15.64 -28.33 26.28
CA ASN A 161 15.01 -27.11 26.80
C ASN A 161 15.92 -26.44 27.82
N PHE A 162 15.95 -25.11 27.80
CA PHE A 162 16.62 -24.28 28.79
C PHE A 162 15.60 -23.41 29.54
N GLY A 163 15.45 -23.65 30.85
CA GLY A 163 14.46 -22.98 31.70
C GLY A 163 13.51 -23.99 32.36
N ASN A 164 12.35 -23.54 32.79
CA ASN A 164 11.46 -24.36 33.59
C ASN A 164 10.11 -24.60 32.94
N GLY A 165 9.57 -25.80 33.05
CA GLY A 165 8.20 -26.13 32.68
C GLY A 165 7.91 -25.99 31.18
N ASN A 166 8.88 -26.18 30.33
CA ASN A 166 8.65 -26.20 28.88
C ASN A 166 8.13 -27.59 28.47
N ASN A 167 7.20 -27.58 27.49
CA ASN A 167 6.63 -28.79 26.90
C ASN A 167 6.85 -28.77 25.37
N GLY A 168 7.81 -29.54 24.90
CA GLY A 168 8.31 -29.60 23.52
C GLY A 168 9.83 -29.48 23.46
N ASN A 169 10.40 -29.24 22.32
CA ASN A 169 11.84 -29.29 22.12
C ASN A 169 12.47 -27.91 21.84
N PHE A 170 13.71 -27.75 22.26
CA PHE A 170 14.52 -26.58 21.94
C PHE A 170 13.91 -25.24 22.40
N ASN A 171 13.22 -25.22 23.55
CA ASN A 171 12.70 -23.96 24.09
C ASN A 171 13.73 -23.30 25.01
N PHE A 172 13.86 -21.98 24.92
CA PHE A 172 14.64 -21.13 25.78
C PHE A 172 13.74 -20.20 26.58
N GLY A 173 13.71 -20.36 27.90
CA GLY A 173 12.80 -19.64 28.80
C GLY A 173 11.87 -20.56 29.54
N SER A 174 10.73 -20.08 30.00
CA SER A 174 9.87 -20.90 30.88
C SER A 174 8.42 -20.95 30.42
N GLY A 175 7.79 -22.11 30.64
CA GLY A 175 6.36 -22.30 30.39
C GLY A 175 5.97 -22.30 28.92
N ASN A 176 6.89 -22.54 28.00
CA ASN A 176 6.57 -22.61 26.57
C ASN A 176 5.99 -24.00 26.22
N THR A 177 4.99 -24.00 25.32
CA THR A 177 4.38 -25.19 24.75
C THR A 177 4.59 -25.23 23.24
N GLY A 178 5.15 -26.33 22.73
CA GLY A 178 5.63 -26.48 21.36
C GLY A 178 7.14 -26.34 21.28
N SER A 179 7.69 -26.11 20.09
CA SER A 179 9.15 -26.19 19.88
C SER A 179 9.77 -24.89 19.41
N ASN A 180 11.07 -24.73 19.73
CA ASN A 180 11.86 -23.58 19.27
C ASN A 180 11.33 -22.21 19.74
N ASN A 181 10.68 -22.11 20.87
CA ASN A 181 10.24 -20.84 21.43
C ASN A 181 11.34 -20.22 22.29
N ILE A 182 11.47 -18.88 22.18
CA ILE A 182 12.35 -18.08 23.02
C ILE A 182 11.51 -17.09 23.81
N GLY A 183 11.57 -17.19 25.16
CA GLY A 183 10.80 -16.31 26.04
C GLY A 183 9.88 -17.08 26.98
N PHE A 184 8.76 -16.51 27.36
CA PHE A 184 7.92 -17.06 28.44
C PHE A 184 6.47 -17.26 27.98
N GLY A 185 5.91 -18.45 28.29
CA GLY A 185 4.50 -18.74 28.12
C GLY A 185 4.00 -18.73 26.66
N ASN A 186 4.87 -18.97 25.71
CA ASN A 186 4.47 -19.06 24.31
C ASN A 186 3.84 -20.44 24.01
N THR A 187 2.82 -20.43 23.13
CA THR A 187 2.13 -21.64 22.65
C THR A 187 2.24 -21.72 21.13
N GLY A 188 2.71 -22.86 20.60
CA GLY A 188 3.05 -23.06 19.19
C GLY A 188 4.55 -23.13 18.99
N SER A 189 5.03 -22.87 17.79
CA SER A 189 6.44 -23.07 17.47
C SER A 189 7.12 -21.80 16.93
N GLY A 190 8.40 -21.63 17.29
CA GLY A 190 9.21 -20.55 16.74
C GLY A 190 8.85 -19.15 17.24
N ASN A 191 8.16 -19.01 18.34
CA ASN A 191 7.80 -17.70 18.88
C ASN A 191 8.96 -17.08 19.66
N PHE A 192 9.15 -15.78 19.51
CA PHE A 192 10.07 -14.97 20.27
C PHE A 192 9.31 -13.90 21.09
N GLY A 193 9.38 -13.99 22.43
CA GLY A 193 8.74 -13.02 23.32
C GLY A 193 7.87 -13.65 24.41
N PHE A 194 6.75 -13.01 24.73
CA PHE A 194 5.94 -13.35 25.90
C PHE A 194 4.49 -13.65 25.53
N GLY A 195 3.98 -14.83 25.91
CA GLY A 195 2.57 -15.17 25.80
C GLY A 195 1.99 -15.20 24.38
N ASN A 196 2.81 -15.45 23.38
CA ASN A 196 2.35 -15.57 22.00
C ASN A 196 1.66 -16.90 21.75
N THR A 197 0.59 -16.91 20.94
CA THR A 197 -0.14 -18.10 20.52
C THR A 197 -0.15 -18.21 19.01
N GLY A 198 0.30 -19.32 18.44
CA GLY A 198 0.53 -19.55 17.02
C GLY A 198 2.00 -19.74 16.71
N ASN A 199 2.42 -19.54 15.47
CA ASN A 199 3.78 -19.87 15.05
C ASN A 199 4.55 -18.64 14.56
N ASN A 200 5.85 -18.59 14.82
CA ASN A 200 6.78 -17.59 14.32
C ASN A 200 6.40 -16.13 14.66
N ASN A 201 5.79 -15.90 15.81
CA ASN A 201 5.45 -14.56 16.27
C ASN A 201 6.64 -13.92 17.00
N ILE A 202 6.84 -12.62 16.82
CA ILE A 202 7.86 -11.82 17.51
C ILE A 202 7.18 -10.69 18.29
N GLY A 203 7.12 -10.79 19.62
CA GLY A 203 6.49 -9.75 20.43
C GLY A 203 5.80 -10.25 21.69
N ILE A 204 4.70 -9.62 22.07
CA ILE A 204 4.00 -9.87 23.34
C ILE A 204 2.52 -10.14 23.06
N GLY A 205 2.00 -11.29 23.51
CA GLY A 205 0.58 -11.61 23.49
C GLY A 205 -0.06 -11.70 22.10
N LEU A 206 0.71 -12.00 21.10
CA LEU A 206 0.24 -12.12 19.71
C LEU A 206 -0.57 -13.41 19.52
N THR A 207 -1.62 -13.34 18.67
CA THR A 207 -2.45 -14.50 18.33
C THR A 207 -2.53 -14.64 16.80
N GLY A 208 -2.19 -15.81 16.26
CA GLY A 208 -2.04 -16.10 14.83
C GLY A 208 -0.60 -16.37 14.45
N ASP A 209 -0.27 -16.40 13.17
CA ASP A 209 1.05 -16.78 12.69
C ASP A 209 1.82 -15.61 12.08
N GLY A 210 3.16 -15.59 12.28
CA GLY A 210 4.08 -14.66 11.63
C GLY A 210 3.84 -13.20 11.97
N GLN A 211 3.30 -12.88 13.12
CA GLN A 211 3.02 -11.50 13.53
C GLN A 211 4.18 -10.87 14.27
N ILE A 212 4.35 -9.58 14.11
CA ILE A 212 5.37 -8.79 14.80
C ILE A 212 4.70 -7.61 15.51
N GLY A 213 4.91 -7.46 16.83
CA GLY A 213 4.36 -6.33 17.58
C GLY A 213 3.85 -6.68 18.97
N ILE A 214 2.83 -5.97 19.43
CA ILE A 214 2.16 -6.18 20.72
C ILE A 214 0.76 -6.70 20.44
N GLY A 215 0.44 -7.86 21.01
CA GLY A 215 -0.80 -8.58 20.76
C GLY A 215 -2.00 -8.11 21.57
N GLY A 216 -3.12 -8.81 21.33
CA GLY A 216 -4.45 -8.40 21.74
C GLY A 216 -5.14 -7.46 20.77
N LEU A 217 -4.37 -6.76 19.94
CA LEU A 217 -4.86 -5.82 18.93
C LEU A 217 -4.50 -6.21 17.50
N ASN A 218 -3.52 -7.09 17.27
CA ASN A 218 -3.32 -7.70 15.95
C ASN A 218 -4.09 -9.01 15.86
N SER A 219 -4.85 -9.20 14.78
CA SER A 219 -5.59 -10.44 14.49
C SER A 219 -5.36 -10.89 13.05
N GLY A 220 -5.41 -12.19 12.79
CA GLY A 220 -5.17 -12.76 11.47
C GLY A 220 -3.74 -13.26 11.29
N SER A 221 -3.12 -13.03 10.12
CA SER A 221 -1.83 -13.62 9.77
C SER A 221 -0.85 -12.63 9.17
N GLY A 222 0.43 -12.71 9.54
CA GLY A 222 1.51 -11.93 8.93
C GLY A 222 1.46 -10.43 9.15
N ASN A 223 0.70 -9.94 10.12
CA ASN A 223 0.60 -8.52 10.40
C ASN A 223 1.82 -8.00 11.17
N ILE A 224 2.31 -6.83 10.80
CA ILE A 224 3.43 -6.15 11.43
C ILE A 224 2.96 -4.82 12.02
N GLY A 225 3.16 -4.61 13.34
CA GLY A 225 2.79 -3.37 14.01
C GLY A 225 1.71 -3.56 15.08
N PHE A 226 0.71 -2.66 15.13
CA PHE A 226 -0.25 -2.61 16.21
C PHE A 226 -1.68 -2.38 15.70
N GLY A 227 -2.64 -3.13 16.22
CA GLY A 227 -4.05 -2.96 15.90
C GLY A 227 -4.47 -3.38 14.49
N ASN A 228 -3.63 -4.12 13.78
CA ASN A 228 -3.96 -4.58 12.44
C ASN A 228 -4.85 -5.82 12.48
N SER A 229 -5.77 -5.94 11.51
CA SER A 229 -6.62 -7.12 11.32
C SER A 229 -6.58 -7.62 9.88
N GLY A 230 -6.69 -8.94 9.68
CA GLY A 230 -6.61 -9.56 8.35
C GLY A 230 -5.22 -10.08 8.02
N THR A 231 -4.70 -9.88 6.82
CA THR A 231 -3.50 -10.58 6.35
C THR A 231 -2.43 -9.62 5.83
N GLY A 232 -1.21 -9.75 6.34
CA GLY A 232 -0.03 -9.08 5.79
C GLY A 232 -0.03 -7.56 5.87
N ASN A 233 -0.75 -6.96 6.80
CA ASN A 233 -0.77 -5.51 6.98
C ASN A 233 0.46 -5.02 7.75
N VAL A 234 1.02 -3.89 7.35
CA VAL A 234 2.18 -3.26 7.98
C VAL A 234 1.81 -1.87 8.49
N GLY A 235 2.04 -1.62 9.80
CA GLY A 235 1.75 -0.32 10.42
C GLY A 235 0.71 -0.41 11.53
N LEU A 236 -0.20 0.57 11.59
CA LEU A 236 -1.13 0.73 12.71
C LEU A 236 -2.59 0.74 12.23
N PHE A 237 -3.44 -0.05 12.90
CA PHE A 237 -4.89 -0.06 12.70
C PHE A 237 -5.37 -0.31 11.25
N ASN A 238 -4.60 -1.03 10.46
CA ASN A 238 -5.02 -1.44 9.12
C ASN A 238 -5.93 -2.67 9.19
N SER A 239 -6.89 -2.76 8.26
CA SER A 239 -7.78 -3.92 8.12
C SER A 239 -7.83 -4.43 6.67
N GLY A 240 -8.00 -5.73 6.48
CA GLY A 240 -8.00 -6.36 5.16
C GLY A 240 -6.66 -6.96 4.79
N THR A 241 -6.16 -6.75 3.57
CA THR A 241 -5.01 -7.49 3.08
C THR A 241 -3.91 -6.57 2.53
N GLY A 242 -2.68 -6.73 3.02
CA GLY A 242 -1.50 -6.11 2.44
C GLY A 242 -1.44 -4.58 2.51
N ASN A 243 -2.15 -3.96 3.44
CA ASN A 243 -2.13 -2.50 3.61
C ASN A 243 -0.87 -2.04 4.35
N VAL A 244 -0.31 -0.92 3.95
CA VAL A 244 0.86 -0.30 4.55
C VAL A 244 0.54 1.10 5.05
N GLY A 245 0.76 1.37 6.36
CA GLY A 245 0.55 2.69 6.94
C GLY A 245 -0.41 2.70 8.12
N PHE A 246 -1.34 3.65 8.15
CA PHE A 246 -2.24 3.87 9.28
C PHE A 246 -3.71 3.86 8.84
N GLY A 247 -4.53 3.02 9.49
CA GLY A 247 -5.97 3.05 9.37
C GLY A 247 -6.53 2.75 7.96
N ASN A 248 -5.76 2.06 7.12
CA ASN A 248 -6.24 1.67 5.80
C ASN A 248 -7.16 0.45 5.88
N SER A 249 -8.14 0.38 4.99
CA SER A 249 -9.06 -0.76 4.87
C SER A 249 -9.17 -1.27 3.44
N GLY A 250 -9.38 -2.57 3.26
CA GLY A 250 -9.44 -3.21 1.94
C GLY A 250 -8.11 -3.85 1.54
N THR A 251 -7.64 -3.64 0.31
CA THR A 251 -6.50 -4.41 -0.21
C THR A 251 -5.39 -3.51 -0.75
N ALA A 252 -4.16 -3.75 -0.31
CA ALA A 252 -2.93 -3.16 -0.85
C ALA A 252 -2.92 -1.62 -0.89
N ASN A 253 -3.54 -0.96 0.10
CA ASN A 253 -3.49 0.48 0.23
C ASN A 253 -2.20 0.92 0.94
N THR A 254 -1.64 2.04 0.51
CA THR A 254 -0.45 2.63 1.11
C THR A 254 -0.73 4.06 1.58
N GLY A 255 -0.46 4.35 2.86
CA GLY A 255 -0.62 5.69 3.42
C GLY A 255 -1.57 5.73 4.62
N PHE A 256 -2.50 6.68 4.65
CA PHE A 256 -3.33 6.97 5.81
C PHE A 256 -4.82 6.98 5.44
N GLY A 257 -5.62 6.15 6.12
CA GLY A 257 -7.07 6.19 6.05
C GLY A 257 -7.68 5.86 4.68
N ASN A 258 -6.95 5.18 3.80
CA ASN A 258 -7.48 4.79 2.50
C ASN A 258 -8.44 3.62 2.63
N ALA A 259 -9.49 3.60 1.79
CA ALA A 259 -10.48 2.53 1.74
C ALA A 259 -10.61 1.98 0.32
N GLY A 260 -10.80 0.67 0.19
CA GLY A 260 -10.89 -0.02 -1.11
C GLY A 260 -9.56 -0.62 -1.54
N ASN A 261 -9.18 -0.51 -2.82
CA ASN A 261 -8.06 -1.29 -3.33
C ASN A 261 -6.95 -0.45 -3.96
N VAL A 262 -5.72 -0.73 -3.60
CA VAL A 262 -4.52 -0.19 -4.27
C VAL A 262 -4.46 1.35 -4.29
N ASN A 263 -4.95 2.00 -3.24
CA ASN A 263 -4.87 3.45 -3.13
C ASN A 263 -3.55 3.87 -2.48
N THR A 264 -2.99 4.98 -2.93
CA THR A 264 -1.77 5.57 -2.36
C THR A 264 -2.03 7.01 -1.90
N GLY A 265 -1.69 7.32 -0.64
CA GLY A 265 -1.87 8.67 -0.08
C GLY A 265 -2.81 8.71 1.12
N PHE A 266 -3.71 9.71 1.17
CA PHE A 266 -4.53 9.99 2.34
C PHE A 266 -6.02 9.99 2.00
N TRP A 267 -6.83 9.24 2.76
CA TRP A 267 -8.28 9.21 2.70
C TRP A 267 -8.89 8.97 1.32
N ASN A 268 -8.19 8.25 0.45
CA ASN A 268 -8.76 7.86 -0.84
C ASN A 268 -9.77 6.73 -0.66
N GLY A 269 -10.89 6.82 -1.38
CA GLY A 269 -11.91 5.77 -1.47
C GLY A 269 -11.94 5.13 -2.86
N GLY A 270 -12.40 3.89 -2.97
CA GLY A 270 -12.48 3.18 -4.24
C GLY A 270 -11.17 2.51 -4.64
N SER A 271 -10.72 2.65 -5.89
CA SER A 271 -9.59 1.83 -6.36
C SER A 271 -8.54 2.62 -7.13
N THR A 272 -7.27 2.30 -6.90
CA THR A 272 -6.12 2.82 -7.67
C THR A 272 -5.98 4.35 -7.68
N ASN A 273 -6.47 5.02 -6.63
CA ASN A 273 -6.32 6.46 -6.49
C ASN A 273 -4.98 6.83 -5.87
N THR A 274 -4.40 7.93 -6.33
CA THR A 274 -3.16 8.50 -5.79
C THR A 274 -3.39 9.94 -5.37
N GLY A 275 -3.05 10.27 -4.10
CA GLY A 275 -3.16 11.63 -3.57
C GLY A 275 -4.01 11.76 -2.33
N LEU A 276 -4.89 12.76 -2.27
CA LEU A 276 -5.67 13.08 -1.08
C LEU A 276 -7.18 13.08 -1.38
N ALA A 277 -7.93 12.29 -0.64
CA ALA A 277 -9.39 12.30 -0.60
C ALA A 277 -10.08 12.15 -1.98
N ASN A 278 -9.51 11.36 -2.84
CA ASN A 278 -10.12 11.02 -4.12
C ASN A 278 -11.14 9.89 -3.92
N ALA A 279 -12.23 9.93 -4.70
CA ALA A 279 -13.27 8.92 -4.72
C ALA A 279 -13.46 8.34 -6.13
N GLY A 280 -13.82 7.06 -6.23
CA GLY A 280 -13.94 6.35 -7.51
C GLY A 280 -12.67 5.61 -7.89
N ALA A 281 -12.27 5.62 -9.15
CA ALA A 281 -11.15 4.80 -9.59
C ALA A 281 -10.13 5.57 -10.44
N GLY A 282 -8.83 5.32 -10.18
CA GLY A 282 -7.75 5.79 -11.03
C GLY A 282 -7.50 7.29 -10.99
N ASN A 283 -7.95 8.00 -9.97
CA ASN A 283 -7.72 9.43 -9.85
C ASN A 283 -6.32 9.73 -9.31
N THR A 284 -5.71 10.78 -9.82
CA THR A 284 -4.42 11.28 -9.35
C THR A 284 -4.53 12.76 -9.02
N GLY A 285 -4.47 13.10 -7.71
CA GLY A 285 -4.59 14.48 -7.28
C GLY A 285 -5.31 14.65 -5.95
N PHE A 286 -6.14 15.68 -5.84
CA PHE A 286 -6.79 16.07 -4.59
C PHE A 286 -8.30 16.27 -4.78
N PHE A 287 -9.10 15.57 -3.98
CA PHE A 287 -10.55 15.72 -3.95
C PHE A 287 -11.25 15.48 -5.29
N ASP A 288 -10.69 14.60 -6.12
CA ASP A 288 -11.32 14.20 -7.37
C ASP A 288 -12.41 13.15 -7.10
N ALA A 289 -13.55 13.27 -7.81
CA ALA A 289 -14.66 12.34 -7.76
C ALA A 289 -14.96 11.77 -9.15
N GLY A 290 -15.29 10.50 -9.23
CA GLY A 290 -15.43 9.77 -10.51
C GLY A 290 -14.17 9.01 -10.88
N ASN A 291 -13.87 8.88 -12.17
CA ASN A 291 -12.81 7.99 -12.60
C ASN A 291 -11.76 8.66 -13.49
N TYR A 292 -10.51 8.28 -13.29
CA TYR A 292 -9.38 8.68 -14.15
C TYR A 292 -9.18 10.20 -14.25
N ASN A 293 -9.48 10.96 -13.20
CA ASN A 293 -9.20 12.38 -13.15
C ASN A 293 -7.73 12.62 -12.76
N PHE A 294 -7.15 13.65 -13.36
CA PHE A 294 -5.80 14.10 -13.05
C PHE A 294 -5.81 15.57 -12.65
N GLY A 295 -5.59 15.87 -11.38
CA GLY A 295 -5.58 17.26 -10.92
C GLY A 295 -6.23 17.45 -9.57
N SER A 296 -7.22 18.35 -9.48
CA SER A 296 -7.88 18.59 -8.21
C SER A 296 -9.32 19.08 -8.38
N LEU A 297 -10.20 18.64 -7.49
CA LEU A 297 -11.59 19.06 -7.44
C LEU A 297 -12.38 18.76 -8.72
N ASN A 298 -11.97 17.75 -9.48
CA ASN A 298 -12.70 17.33 -10.66
C ASN A 298 -13.83 16.38 -10.28
N ALA A 299 -14.97 16.50 -10.97
CA ALA A 299 -16.13 15.62 -10.84
C ALA A 299 -16.51 15.03 -12.20
N GLY A 300 -16.82 13.74 -12.27
CA GLY A 300 -17.01 13.01 -13.51
C GLY A 300 -15.76 12.24 -13.93
N ASN A 301 -15.56 12.01 -15.22
CA ASN A 301 -14.52 11.09 -15.66
C ASN A 301 -13.51 11.76 -16.59
N ILE A 302 -12.26 11.32 -16.50
CA ILE A 302 -11.20 11.68 -17.45
C ILE A 302 -10.96 13.22 -17.54
N ASN A 303 -11.18 13.94 -16.45
CA ASN A 303 -10.90 15.37 -16.38
C ASN A 303 -9.44 15.61 -16.00
N SER A 304 -8.87 16.69 -16.54
CA SER A 304 -7.52 17.13 -16.18
C SER A 304 -7.48 18.58 -15.70
N SER A 305 -6.57 18.88 -14.79
CA SER A 305 -6.35 20.15 -14.11
C SER A 305 -7.33 20.40 -12.96
N PHE A 306 -8.10 21.50 -12.92
CA PHE A 306 -8.75 21.93 -11.69
C PHE A 306 -10.24 22.23 -11.85
N GLY A 307 -11.06 21.63 -10.99
CA GLY A 307 -12.45 22.03 -10.80
C GLY A 307 -13.39 21.76 -11.98
N ASN A 308 -13.05 20.81 -12.82
CA ASN A 308 -13.89 20.45 -13.97
C ASN A 308 -15.03 19.50 -13.53
N SER A 309 -16.18 19.61 -14.17
CA SER A 309 -17.33 18.72 -13.98
C SER A 309 -17.85 18.18 -15.32
N GLY A 310 -18.36 16.96 -15.34
CA GLY A 310 -18.66 16.22 -16.57
C GLY A 310 -17.45 15.40 -17.02
N ASP A 311 -17.41 15.01 -18.28
CA ASP A 311 -16.43 14.05 -18.76
C ASP A 311 -15.42 14.65 -19.75
N GLY A 312 -14.16 14.28 -19.64
CA GLY A 312 -13.14 14.60 -20.63
C GLY A 312 -12.71 16.06 -20.72
N ASN A 313 -12.91 16.84 -19.66
CA ASN A 313 -12.53 18.25 -19.66
C ASN A 313 -11.05 18.47 -19.34
N SER A 314 -10.46 19.44 -19.98
CA SER A 314 -9.08 19.88 -19.77
C SER A 314 -9.01 21.37 -19.43
N GLY A 315 -8.36 21.73 -18.33
CA GLY A 315 -8.21 23.12 -17.90
C GLY A 315 -8.96 23.42 -16.60
N PHE A 316 -9.54 24.62 -16.48
CA PHE A 316 -10.06 25.12 -15.22
C PHE A 316 -11.56 25.37 -15.26
N LEU A 317 -12.30 24.84 -14.28
CA LEU A 317 -13.70 25.16 -14.02
C LEU A 317 -14.62 24.96 -15.25
N ASN A 318 -14.35 23.99 -16.08
CA ASN A 318 -15.22 23.62 -17.18
C ASN A 318 -16.36 22.72 -16.67
N ALA A 319 -17.55 22.89 -17.28
CA ALA A 319 -18.74 22.09 -17.01
C ALA A 319 -19.31 21.53 -18.33
N GLY A 320 -19.93 20.35 -18.30
CA GLY A 320 -20.29 19.59 -19.49
C GLY A 320 -19.14 18.75 -20.01
N ASP A 321 -19.16 18.32 -21.25
CA ASP A 321 -18.24 17.30 -21.72
C ASP A 321 -17.22 17.84 -22.75
N VAL A 322 -16.01 17.31 -22.67
CA VAL A 322 -14.93 17.52 -23.66
C VAL A 322 -14.58 19.01 -23.88
N ASN A 323 -14.58 19.80 -22.82
CA ASN A 323 -14.17 21.20 -22.91
C ASN A 323 -12.67 21.36 -22.67
N SER A 324 -12.06 22.32 -23.36
CA SER A 324 -10.66 22.69 -23.17
C SER A 324 -10.54 24.19 -22.89
N GLY A 325 -9.87 24.57 -21.81
CA GLY A 325 -9.66 25.96 -21.43
C GLY A 325 -10.22 26.32 -20.07
N VAL A 326 -10.89 27.46 -19.93
CA VAL A 326 -11.31 28.02 -18.65
C VAL A 326 -12.79 28.39 -18.64
N GLY A 327 -13.53 27.85 -17.68
CA GLY A 327 -14.91 28.27 -17.39
C GLY A 327 -15.90 28.04 -18.53
N ASN A 328 -15.65 27.05 -19.39
CA ASN A 328 -16.60 26.69 -20.43
C ASN A 328 -17.74 25.86 -19.84
N ALA A 329 -18.97 26.08 -20.32
CA ALA A 329 -20.16 25.30 -20.02
C ALA A 329 -20.81 24.79 -21.30
N GLY A 330 -21.44 23.61 -21.24
CA GLY A 330 -21.88 22.92 -22.45
C GLY A 330 -20.75 22.03 -22.99
N ASP A 331 -20.87 21.55 -24.23
CA ASP A 331 -20.01 20.49 -24.71
C ASP A 331 -19.05 20.93 -25.79
N VAL A 332 -17.86 20.35 -25.79
CA VAL A 332 -16.85 20.48 -26.87
C VAL A 332 -16.42 21.94 -27.12
N ASN A 333 -16.27 22.71 -26.08
CA ASN A 333 -15.79 24.09 -26.19
C ASN A 333 -14.27 24.19 -26.01
N THR A 334 -13.65 25.07 -26.74
CA THR A 334 -12.23 25.42 -26.57
C THR A 334 -12.08 26.91 -26.32
N GLY A 335 -11.45 27.29 -25.19
CA GLY A 335 -11.15 28.67 -24.88
C GLY A 335 -11.68 29.15 -23.54
N LEU A 336 -12.28 30.33 -23.46
CA LEU A 336 -12.63 31.01 -22.23
C LEU A 336 -14.13 31.31 -22.13
N GLY A 337 -14.81 30.78 -21.12
CA GLY A 337 -16.17 31.21 -20.75
C GLY A 337 -17.24 30.99 -21.82
N ASN A 338 -17.09 30.02 -22.69
CA ASN A 338 -18.13 29.64 -23.64
C ASN A 338 -19.25 28.88 -22.93
N SER A 339 -20.52 29.19 -23.23
CA SER A 339 -21.66 28.56 -22.54
C SER A 339 -22.59 27.72 -23.42
N GLY A 340 -22.36 27.70 -24.74
CA GLY A 340 -23.04 26.77 -25.65
C GLY A 340 -22.17 25.60 -26.05
N ASN A 341 -22.42 24.99 -27.19
CA ASN A 341 -21.70 23.82 -27.62
C ASN A 341 -20.80 24.11 -28.84
N ILE A 342 -19.67 23.39 -28.88
CA ILE A 342 -18.75 23.42 -30.05
C ILE A 342 -18.25 24.81 -30.36
N ASN A 343 -17.92 25.62 -29.36
CA ASN A 343 -17.38 26.96 -29.56
C ASN A 343 -15.87 26.98 -29.41
N THR A 344 -15.22 27.83 -30.23
CA THR A 344 -13.79 28.13 -30.11
C THR A 344 -13.59 29.62 -29.89
N GLY A 345 -12.82 29.98 -28.85
CA GLY A 345 -12.58 31.39 -28.51
C GLY A 345 -13.10 31.74 -27.11
N GLY A 346 -13.86 32.84 -26.96
CA GLY A 346 -14.30 33.21 -25.63
C GLY A 346 -15.68 33.87 -25.57
N PHE A 347 -16.37 33.59 -24.45
CA PHE A 347 -17.66 34.19 -24.11
C PHE A 347 -18.72 34.04 -25.21
N ASN A 348 -18.74 32.87 -25.85
CA ASN A 348 -19.72 32.52 -26.86
C ASN A 348 -20.84 31.69 -26.24
N PRO A 349 -22.07 32.23 -26.18
CA PRO A 349 -23.20 31.50 -25.58
C PRO A 349 -23.98 30.60 -26.55
N GLY A 350 -23.80 30.76 -27.85
CA GLY A 350 -24.46 29.97 -28.89
C GLY A 350 -23.70 28.68 -29.23
N THR A 351 -23.97 28.13 -30.39
CA THR A 351 -23.37 26.86 -30.85
C THR A 351 -22.53 27.10 -32.12
N LEU A 352 -21.41 26.38 -32.24
CA LEU A 352 -20.51 26.38 -33.39
C LEU A 352 -19.85 27.76 -33.70
N ASN A 353 -19.62 28.57 -32.68
CA ASN A 353 -18.99 29.88 -32.88
C ASN A 353 -17.47 29.80 -32.78
N THR A 354 -16.82 30.58 -33.62
CA THR A 354 -15.38 30.77 -33.60
C THR A 354 -15.04 32.25 -33.39
N GLY A 355 -14.46 32.62 -32.26
CA GLY A 355 -14.16 34.00 -31.91
C GLY A 355 -14.66 34.41 -30.54
N PHE A 356 -15.10 35.67 -30.37
CA PHE A 356 -15.44 36.17 -29.04
C PHE A 356 -16.77 36.94 -29.03
N PHE A 357 -17.50 36.77 -27.92
CA PHE A 357 -18.70 37.54 -27.61
C PHE A 357 -19.83 37.40 -28.63
N SER A 358 -20.09 36.21 -29.13
CA SER A 358 -21.27 35.96 -29.95
C SER A 358 -22.55 36.15 -29.14
N ALA A 359 -23.67 36.54 -29.76
CA ALA A 359 -24.90 36.81 -29.06
C ALA A 359 -25.57 35.53 -28.48
N MET A 360 -26.31 35.68 -27.38
CA MET A 360 -26.93 34.59 -26.62
C MET A 360 -28.00 33.78 -27.37
N THR A 361 -28.67 34.33 -28.32
CA THR A 361 -29.93 33.79 -28.89
C THR A 361 -29.80 33.17 -30.29
N GLN A 362 -28.60 32.87 -30.71
CA GLN A 362 -28.40 32.38 -32.10
C GLN A 362 -28.28 30.84 -32.16
N ALA A 363 -28.81 30.27 -33.22
CA ALA A 363 -28.84 28.85 -33.50
C ALA A 363 -27.78 28.36 -34.49
N GLY A 364 -26.84 29.19 -34.93
CA GLY A 364 -25.89 28.81 -35.97
C GLY A 364 -24.50 29.42 -35.81
N PRO A 365 -23.52 28.94 -36.60
CA PRO A 365 -22.12 29.30 -36.45
C PRO A 365 -21.85 30.78 -36.84
N ASN A 366 -21.06 31.45 -36.01
CA ASN A 366 -20.46 32.73 -36.32
C ASN A 366 -18.95 32.69 -36.14
N SER A 367 -18.23 33.52 -36.89
CA SER A 367 -16.80 33.69 -36.68
C SER A 367 -16.43 35.17 -36.47
N GLY A 368 -15.42 35.45 -35.61
CA GLY A 368 -14.98 36.79 -35.28
C GLY A 368 -15.54 37.35 -33.98
N PHE A 369 -15.86 38.64 -33.90
CA PHE A 369 -16.16 39.33 -32.64
C PHE A 369 -17.54 39.97 -32.64
N PHE A 370 -18.27 39.83 -31.52
CA PHE A 370 -19.56 40.49 -31.29
C PHE A 370 -20.61 40.25 -32.37
N ASN A 371 -20.63 39.05 -32.96
CA ASN A 371 -21.59 38.75 -34.02
C ASN A 371 -22.87 38.13 -33.43
N ALA A 372 -24.01 38.66 -33.84
CA ALA A 372 -25.35 38.09 -33.62
C ALA A 372 -25.88 37.52 -34.94
N GLY A 373 -26.93 36.67 -34.87
CA GLY A 373 -27.49 36.02 -36.05
C GLY A 373 -26.75 34.73 -36.42
N THR A 374 -26.80 34.33 -37.69
CA THR A 374 -26.30 33.03 -38.12
C THR A 374 -25.35 33.15 -39.31
N GLY A 375 -24.21 32.43 -39.25
CA GLY A 375 -23.25 32.35 -40.36
C GLY A 375 -22.53 33.68 -40.67
N ASN A 376 -22.42 34.55 -39.67
CA ASN A 376 -21.76 35.85 -39.83
C ASN A 376 -20.25 35.73 -39.56
N SER A 377 -19.47 36.48 -40.32
CA SER A 377 -18.01 36.50 -40.19
C SER A 377 -17.51 37.94 -40.12
N GLY A 378 -16.66 38.25 -39.13
CA GLY A 378 -16.07 39.55 -38.94
C GLY A 378 -16.38 40.18 -37.59
N PHE A 379 -16.76 41.47 -37.57
CA PHE A 379 -16.90 42.23 -36.33
C PHE A 379 -18.25 42.96 -36.22
N GLY A 380 -18.95 42.75 -35.11
CA GLY A 380 -20.06 43.57 -34.67
C GLY A 380 -21.34 43.47 -35.53
N HIS A 381 -21.60 42.33 -36.14
CA HIS A 381 -22.90 42.07 -36.76
C HIS A 381 -23.96 41.90 -35.67
N ASN A 382 -24.82 42.85 -35.48
CA ASN A 382 -25.71 42.95 -34.33
C ASN A 382 -27.19 42.60 -34.59
N ASP A 383 -27.51 42.12 -35.76
CA ASP A 383 -28.87 41.71 -36.13
C ASP A 383 -29.10 40.23 -35.79
N PRO A 384 -29.93 39.89 -34.77
CA PRO A 384 -30.22 38.50 -34.42
C PRO A 384 -30.92 37.69 -35.52
N ALA A 385 -31.62 38.33 -36.39
CA ALA A 385 -32.28 37.70 -37.54
C ALA A 385 -31.39 37.60 -38.78
N GLY A 386 -30.28 38.33 -38.77
CA GLY A 386 -29.36 38.43 -39.92
C GLY A 386 -28.52 37.17 -40.10
N SER A 387 -28.16 36.89 -41.34
CA SER A 387 -27.32 35.75 -41.66
C SER A 387 -26.37 36.00 -42.84
N GLY A 388 -25.22 35.27 -42.80
CA GLY A 388 -24.27 35.27 -43.92
C GLY A 388 -23.54 36.58 -44.16
N ASN A 389 -23.43 37.45 -43.17
CA ASN A 389 -22.72 38.73 -43.31
C ASN A 389 -21.22 38.54 -43.10
N SER A 390 -20.42 39.26 -43.88
CA SER A 390 -18.98 39.32 -43.68
C SER A 390 -18.47 40.76 -43.61
N GLY A 391 -17.40 41.02 -42.83
CA GLY A 391 -16.86 42.36 -42.64
C GLY A 391 -17.21 42.98 -41.30
N ILE A 392 -17.62 44.25 -41.28
CA ILE A 392 -17.83 45.01 -40.04
C ILE A 392 -19.24 45.62 -39.99
N GLN A 393 -19.96 45.38 -38.91
CA GLN A 393 -21.25 46.01 -38.55
C GLN A 393 -22.32 45.93 -39.64
N ASN A 394 -22.36 44.87 -40.40
CA ASN A 394 -23.42 44.64 -41.38
C ASN A 394 -24.68 44.10 -40.67
N SER A 395 -25.87 44.44 -41.16
CA SER A 395 -27.18 44.01 -40.64
C SER A 395 -28.04 43.43 -41.77
N GLY A 396 -28.87 42.44 -41.46
CA GLY A 396 -29.69 41.71 -42.43
C GLY A 396 -28.95 40.52 -43.01
N PHE A 397 -29.09 40.28 -44.32
CA PHE A 397 -28.69 39.01 -44.93
C PHE A 397 -27.63 39.19 -46.02
N GLY A 398 -26.55 38.39 -45.97
CA GLY A 398 -25.59 38.22 -47.03
C GLY A 398 -24.76 39.48 -47.38
N ASN A 399 -24.61 40.41 -46.45
CA ASN A 399 -23.85 41.65 -46.69
C ASN A 399 -22.33 41.40 -46.57
N SER A 400 -21.58 42.08 -47.39
CA SER A 400 -20.12 42.07 -47.36
C SER A 400 -19.55 43.49 -47.30
N GLY A 401 -18.58 43.76 -46.41
CA GLY A 401 -17.94 45.04 -46.25
C GLY A 401 -18.26 45.74 -44.92
N TYR A 402 -18.56 47.07 -44.98
CA TYR A 402 -18.69 47.92 -43.80
C TYR A 402 -20.07 48.58 -43.70
N VAL A 403 -20.77 48.31 -42.58
CA VAL A 403 -22.06 48.96 -42.24
C VAL A 403 -23.12 48.86 -43.34
N ASN A 404 -23.22 47.73 -44.00
CA ASN A 404 -24.27 47.50 -44.97
C ASN A 404 -25.54 46.97 -44.30
N THR A 405 -26.72 47.36 -44.74
CA THR A 405 -28.00 46.90 -44.27
C THR A 405 -28.85 46.29 -45.36
N SER A 406 -29.18 45.05 -45.31
CA SER A 406 -30.12 44.38 -46.21
C SER A 406 -31.47 44.15 -45.57
N THR A 407 -32.55 44.33 -46.33
CA THR A 407 -33.91 44.20 -45.78
C THR A 407 -34.62 42.88 -46.11
N THR A 408 -34.01 42.03 -46.91
CA THR A 408 -34.62 40.75 -47.34
C THR A 408 -33.60 39.65 -47.48
N SER A 409 -34.01 38.40 -47.15
CA SER A 409 -33.22 37.18 -47.30
C SER A 409 -33.33 36.54 -48.69
N MET A 410 -34.26 37.01 -49.53
CA MET A 410 -34.54 36.39 -50.83
C MET A 410 -33.59 36.79 -51.95
N PHE A 411 -32.97 37.93 -51.80
CA PHE A 411 -32.10 38.49 -52.84
C PHE A 411 -30.77 38.86 -52.19
N GLY A 412 -29.69 38.63 -52.89
CA GLY A 412 -28.34 38.79 -52.37
C GLY A 412 -28.10 40.07 -51.58
N GLY A 413 -27.17 40.01 -50.62
CA GLY A 413 -26.83 41.12 -49.75
C GLY A 413 -26.12 42.26 -50.47
N ASN A 414 -25.81 43.32 -49.74
CA ASN A 414 -25.05 44.45 -50.21
C ASN A 414 -23.52 44.19 -50.10
N SER A 415 -22.76 44.75 -51.04
CA SER A 415 -21.29 44.69 -51.02
C SER A 415 -20.69 46.10 -51.03
N GLY A 416 -19.71 46.32 -50.13
CA GLY A 416 -19.04 47.65 -50.05
C GLY A 416 -19.30 48.36 -48.72
N VAL A 417 -19.63 49.65 -48.74
CA VAL A 417 -19.71 50.51 -47.56
C VAL A 417 -21.02 51.25 -47.48
N LEU A 418 -21.69 51.16 -46.34
CA LEU A 418 -22.90 51.96 -46.04
C LEU A 418 -24.04 51.82 -47.09
N ASN A 419 -24.17 50.66 -47.69
CA ASN A 419 -25.26 50.39 -48.61
C ASN A 419 -26.53 49.93 -47.86
N THR A 420 -27.71 50.38 -48.26
CA THR A 420 -29.00 50.02 -47.68
C THR A 420 -29.97 49.45 -48.72
N GLY A 421 -30.71 48.42 -48.42
CA GLY A 421 -31.58 47.66 -49.31
C GLY A 421 -31.03 46.34 -49.71
N TYR A 422 -31.08 45.92 -50.97
CA TYR A 422 -30.47 44.62 -51.36
C TYR A 422 -29.81 44.70 -52.75
N GLY A 423 -28.77 43.91 -52.94
CA GLY A 423 -28.05 43.79 -54.18
C GLY A 423 -27.22 45.03 -54.56
N ASN A 424 -26.96 45.89 -53.58
CA ASN A 424 -26.17 47.12 -53.87
C ASN A 424 -24.67 46.79 -53.74
N SER A 425 -23.91 47.46 -54.68
CA SER A 425 -22.44 47.36 -54.67
C SER A 425 -21.78 48.72 -54.74
N GLY A 426 -20.84 49.03 -53.84
CA GLY A 426 -20.10 50.26 -53.79
C GLY A 426 -20.27 51.03 -52.48
N PHE A 427 -20.46 52.37 -52.57
CA PHE A 427 -20.44 53.23 -51.38
C PHE A 427 -21.73 54.08 -51.29
N TYR A 428 -22.41 54.00 -50.16
CA TYR A 428 -23.62 54.79 -49.85
C TYR A 428 -24.78 54.61 -50.86
N ASN A 429 -24.96 53.43 -51.38
CA ASN A 429 -26.09 53.17 -52.28
C ASN A 429 -27.34 52.77 -51.49
N ALA A 430 -28.52 53.16 -51.93
CA ALA A 430 -29.79 52.84 -51.31
C ALA A 430 -30.80 52.26 -52.30
N ALA A 431 -31.74 51.44 -51.75
CA ALA A 431 -32.76 50.68 -52.46
C ALA A 431 -32.21 49.40 -53.15
N VAL A 432 -32.41 49.15 -54.43
CA VAL A 432 -32.25 47.78 -54.98
C VAL A 432 -31.32 47.75 -56.17
N ASN A 433 -30.36 46.85 -56.20
CA ASN A 433 -29.46 46.48 -57.26
C ASN A 433 -28.73 47.72 -57.88
N ASN A 434 -28.21 48.58 -57.03
CA ASN A 434 -27.42 49.71 -57.41
C ASN A 434 -25.93 49.47 -57.39
N THR A 435 -25.17 50.05 -58.31
CA THR A 435 -23.71 49.92 -58.34
C THR A 435 -23.06 51.28 -58.49
N GLY A 436 -22.21 51.66 -57.51
CA GLY A 436 -21.51 52.93 -57.59
C GLY A 436 -21.37 53.67 -56.27
N ILE A 437 -21.41 55.02 -56.36
CA ILE A 437 -21.27 55.89 -55.18
C ILE A 437 -22.47 56.84 -55.08
N PHE A 438 -23.14 56.85 -53.93
CA PHE A 438 -24.33 57.68 -53.69
C PHE A 438 -25.45 57.47 -54.74
N VAL A 439 -25.74 56.22 -55.05
CA VAL A 439 -26.81 55.87 -55.97
C VAL A 439 -28.05 55.52 -55.20
N THR A 440 -29.15 56.21 -55.46
CA THR A 440 -30.45 55.91 -54.82
C THR A 440 -31.51 55.60 -55.86
N GLY A 441 -32.24 54.54 -55.67
CA GLY A 441 -33.24 54.07 -56.63
C GLY A 441 -33.11 52.61 -56.92
N VAL A 442 -33.55 52.18 -58.09
CA VAL A 442 -33.55 50.72 -58.45
C VAL A 442 -32.78 50.54 -59.77
N MET A 443 -31.87 49.56 -59.78
CA MET A 443 -31.13 49.19 -61.00
C MET A 443 -30.30 50.30 -61.58
N SER A 444 -29.73 51.17 -60.80
CA SER A 444 -28.95 52.32 -61.27
C SER A 444 -27.45 52.14 -61.00
N SER A 445 -26.63 52.74 -61.83
CA SER A 445 -25.16 52.65 -61.73
C SER A 445 -24.45 53.96 -61.93
N GLY A 446 -23.25 54.17 -61.34
CA GLY A 446 -22.42 55.38 -61.49
C GLY A 446 -22.29 56.18 -60.19
N PHE A 447 -22.31 57.55 -60.34
CA PHE A 447 -22.05 58.47 -59.23
C PHE A 447 -23.22 59.46 -59.08
N PHE A 448 -23.73 59.60 -57.85
CA PHE A 448 -24.79 60.55 -57.51
C PHE A 448 -26.03 60.40 -58.38
N ASN A 449 -26.49 59.20 -58.63
CA ASN A 449 -27.68 58.98 -59.49
C ASN A 449 -28.93 58.76 -58.60
N PHE A 450 -30.04 59.35 -58.95
CA PHE A 450 -31.32 59.35 -58.27
C PHE A 450 -32.42 58.82 -59.19
N GLY A 451 -33.17 57.80 -58.78
CA GLY A 451 -34.25 57.22 -59.57
C GLY A 451 -33.95 55.82 -60.10
N THR A 452 -34.71 55.32 -61.10
CA THR A 452 -34.67 53.96 -61.56
C THR A 452 -34.01 53.79 -62.93
N GLY A 453 -33.10 52.78 -63.05
CA GLY A 453 -32.49 52.50 -64.36
C GLY A 453 -31.50 53.51 -64.88
N ASN A 454 -30.94 54.35 -64.05
CA ASN A 454 -30.01 55.41 -64.44
C ASN A 454 -28.55 54.90 -64.49
N SER A 455 -27.78 55.46 -65.43
CA SER A 455 -26.36 55.15 -65.55
C SER A 455 -25.57 56.43 -65.87
N GLY A 456 -24.51 56.72 -65.10
CA GLY A 456 -23.64 57.85 -65.33
C GLY A 456 -23.28 58.69 -64.12
N LEU A 457 -23.05 60.00 -64.27
CA LEU A 457 -22.68 60.94 -63.22
C LEU A 457 -23.76 62.00 -63.03
N LEU A 458 -24.28 62.13 -61.80
CA LEU A 458 -25.28 63.15 -61.47
C LEU A 458 -26.53 63.08 -62.37
N VAL A 459 -27.17 61.91 -62.38
CA VAL A 459 -28.37 61.67 -63.18
C VAL A 459 -29.60 61.56 -62.28
N SER A 460 -30.65 62.32 -62.45
CA SER A 460 -31.90 62.28 -61.75
C SER A 460 -33.07 61.98 -62.69
N GLY A 461 -33.93 60.99 -62.34
CA GLY A 461 -35.04 60.55 -63.16
C GLY A 461 -35.04 59.05 -63.40
N ASN A 462 -35.66 58.52 -64.44
CA ASN A 462 -35.76 57.11 -64.75
C ASN A 462 -35.26 56.80 -66.16
N GLY A 463 -34.46 55.71 -66.26
CA GLY A 463 -33.94 55.19 -67.52
C GLY A 463 -32.97 56.15 -68.28
N LEU A 464 -32.30 56.98 -67.56
CA LEU A 464 -31.38 57.97 -68.09
C LEU A 464 -29.92 57.53 -67.99
N SER A 465 -29.14 57.88 -69.03
CA SER A 465 -27.70 57.62 -69.02
C SER A 465 -26.89 58.88 -69.47
N GLY A 466 -25.66 59.00 -68.88
CA GLY A 466 -24.75 60.10 -69.23
C GLY A 466 -24.35 61.00 -68.05
N PHE A 467 -24.11 62.29 -68.31
CA PHE A 467 -23.59 63.21 -67.28
C PHE A 467 -24.56 64.35 -67.03
N PHE A 468 -24.77 64.77 -65.82
CA PHE A 468 -25.54 65.94 -65.38
C PHE A 468 -26.96 66.04 -66.00
N LYS A 469 -27.73 64.94 -66.02
CA LYS A 469 -29.08 64.94 -66.56
C LYS A 469 -30.15 65.14 -65.47
N ASN A 470 -31.11 66.01 -65.73
CA ASN A 470 -32.26 66.38 -64.88
C ASN A 470 -31.90 66.88 -63.48
N LEU A 471 -30.80 67.57 -63.30
CA LEU A 471 -30.41 68.19 -62.04
C LEU A 471 -31.26 69.41 -61.62
N PHE A 472 -31.90 70.02 -62.53
CA PHE A 472 -32.74 71.20 -62.34
C PHE A 472 -34.06 71.04 -63.14
N GLY A 473 -34.84 70.05 -62.70
CA GLY A 473 -36.09 69.59 -63.17
C GLY A 473 -36.96 70.05 -64.12
#